data_9d965e1321f30708a80138b618d8d0bb
#
_entry.id   9d965e1321f30708a80138b618d8d0bb
#
_cell.length_a   1.000
_cell.length_b   1.000
_cell.length_c   1.000
_cell.angle_alpha   90.00
_cell.angle_beta   90.00
_cell.angle_gamma   90.00
#
_symmetry.space_group_name_H-M   'P 1'
#
loop_
_entity.id
_entity.type
_entity.pdbx_description
1 polymer ?
#
loop_
_entity_poly.entity_id
_entity_poly.type
_entity_poly.pdbx_seq_one_letter_code
_entity_poly.pdbx_strand_id
1 'polypeptide(L)'
;MINTMIAIELEAYLEHNGQIEVVHDQGQPVAGYALYLRYENERGDRLAQWLCDHPDHRWLTQLGTLLATSYHIPLHDYTPHTLAA
;
A
#
# COMPACT_ATOMS: atom_id res chain seq x y z
N MET A 1 -3.50 25.48 1.18
CA MET A 1 -4.17 24.22 0.80
C MET A 1 -3.73 23.11 1.72
N ILE A 2 -4.65 22.50 2.38
CA ILE A 2 -4.33 21.48 3.39
C ILE A 2 -4.88 20.14 2.93
N ASN A 3 -3.98 19.20 2.67
CA ASN A 3 -4.35 17.81 2.49
C ASN A 3 -4.26 17.11 3.84
N THR A 4 -5.27 16.31 4.14
CA THR A 4 -5.30 15.53 5.38
C THR A 4 -4.82 14.12 5.07
N MET A 5 -3.73 13.70 5.71
CA MET A 5 -3.24 12.33 5.60
C MET A 5 -4.14 11.39 6.38
N ILE A 6 -4.56 10.29 5.76
CA ILE A 6 -5.52 9.35 6.36
C ILE A 6 -4.85 8.06 6.79
N ALA A 7 -4.05 7.45 5.90
CA ALA A 7 -3.45 6.15 6.16
C ALA A 7 -2.28 5.89 5.22
N ILE A 8 -1.40 5.01 5.64
CA ILE A 8 -0.44 4.36 4.74
C ILE A 8 -1.08 3.03 4.34
N GLU A 9 -1.07 2.74 3.05
CA GLU A 9 -1.69 1.53 2.52
C GLU A 9 -0.65 0.69 1.80
N LEU A 10 -0.64 -0.61 2.10
CA LEU A 10 0.27 -1.58 1.49
C LEU A 10 -0.53 -2.50 0.58
N GLU A 11 -0.13 -2.55 -0.69
CA GLU A 11 -0.81 -3.34 -1.71
C GLU A 11 0.18 -4.28 -2.38
N ALA A 12 -0.31 -5.44 -2.82
CA ALA A 12 0.44 -6.34 -3.69
C ALA A 12 0.00 -6.11 -5.14
N TYR A 13 0.91 -6.32 -6.07
CA TYR A 13 0.58 -6.19 -7.49
C TYR A 13 1.21 -7.33 -8.30
N LEU A 14 0.60 -7.58 -9.44
CA LEU A 14 1.16 -8.44 -10.47
C LEU A 14 1.30 -7.65 -11.78
N GLU A 15 2.21 -8.10 -12.64
CA GLU A 15 2.35 -7.58 -13.99
C GLU A 15 1.81 -8.60 -14.97
N HIS A 16 0.95 -8.15 -15.88
CA HIS A 16 0.38 -8.99 -16.90
C HIS A 16 0.27 -8.18 -18.20
N ASN A 17 0.99 -8.62 -19.23
CA ASN A 17 0.99 -7.95 -20.54
C ASN A 17 1.31 -6.45 -20.45
N GLY A 18 2.28 -6.08 -19.59
CA GLY A 18 2.68 -4.69 -19.40
C GLY A 18 1.75 -3.88 -18.53
N GLN A 19 0.72 -4.49 -17.97
CA GLN A 19 -0.22 -3.83 -17.07
C GLN A 19 0.00 -4.28 -15.63
N ILE A 20 -0.24 -3.37 -14.70
CA ILE A 20 -0.12 -3.63 -13.27
C ILE A 20 -1.53 -3.75 -12.69
N GLU A 21 -1.77 -4.87 -12.00
CA GLU A 21 -3.04 -5.12 -11.33
C GLU A 21 -2.82 -5.34 -9.85
N VAL A 22 -3.70 -4.77 -9.03
CA VAL A 22 -3.66 -4.98 -7.58
C VAL A 22 -4.15 -6.40 -7.28
N VAL A 23 -3.48 -7.08 -6.36
CA VAL A 23 -3.78 -8.45 -5.97
C VAL A 23 -4.30 -8.47 -4.54
N HIS A 24 -5.51 -8.99 -4.35
CA HIS A 24 -6.09 -9.17 -3.03
C HIS A 24 -6.33 -10.63 -2.68
N ASP A 25 -6.35 -11.52 -3.67
CA ASP A 25 -6.67 -12.93 -3.48
C ASP A 25 -5.42 -13.75 -3.26
N GLN A 26 -5.50 -14.70 -2.33
CA GLN A 26 -4.44 -15.70 -2.15
C GLN A 26 -4.36 -16.60 -3.38
N GLY A 27 -3.16 -17.07 -3.66
CA GLY A 27 -2.93 -17.96 -4.79
C GLY A 27 -2.65 -17.29 -6.11
N GLN A 28 -2.81 -15.98 -6.19
CA GLN A 28 -2.38 -15.23 -7.35
C GLN A 28 -0.88 -14.92 -7.25
N PRO A 29 -0.14 -14.96 -8.37
CA PRO A 29 1.26 -14.58 -8.33
C PRO A 29 1.39 -13.10 -8.00
N VAL A 30 2.40 -12.75 -7.21
CA VAL A 30 2.68 -11.37 -6.81
C VAL A 30 4.04 -10.99 -7.39
N ALA A 31 4.07 -9.92 -8.18
CA ALA A 31 5.31 -9.38 -8.73
C ALA A 31 6.04 -8.50 -7.72
N GLY A 32 5.30 -7.81 -6.87
CA GLY A 32 5.87 -6.94 -5.86
C GLY A 32 4.81 -6.31 -4.98
N TYR A 33 5.25 -5.36 -4.17
CA TYR A 33 4.41 -4.67 -3.21
C TYR A 33 4.64 -3.17 -3.35
N ALA A 34 3.62 -2.38 -3.03
CA ALA A 34 3.68 -0.92 -3.15
C ALA A 34 3.07 -0.27 -1.93
N LEU A 35 3.63 0.87 -1.56
CA LEU A 35 3.07 1.73 -0.50
C LEU A 35 2.41 2.95 -1.13
N TYR A 36 1.25 3.29 -0.58
CA TYR A 36 0.49 4.47 -0.97
C TYR A 36 0.17 5.30 0.25
N LEU A 37 0.12 6.61 0.06
CA LEU A 37 -0.45 7.52 1.05
C LEU A 37 -1.89 7.81 0.66
N ARG A 38 -2.84 7.42 1.52
CA ARG A 38 -4.23 7.82 1.37
C ARG A 38 -4.40 9.18 2.01
N TYR A 39 -4.93 10.12 1.26
CA TYR A 39 -5.15 11.47 1.77
C TYR A 39 -6.45 12.05 1.24
N GLU A 40 -6.94 13.06 1.92
CA GLU A 40 -8.12 13.80 1.52
C GLU A 40 -7.71 15.21 1.16
N ASN A 41 -8.13 15.68 -0.01
CA ASN A 41 -7.84 17.03 -0.44
C ASN A 41 -8.85 18.02 0.16
N GLU A 42 -8.66 19.31 -0.13
CA GLU A 42 -9.52 20.36 0.42
C GLU A 42 -10.97 20.29 -0.07
N ARG A 43 -11.24 19.55 -1.15
CA ARG A 43 -12.59 19.33 -1.67
C ARG A 43 -13.27 18.10 -1.09
N GLY A 44 -12.57 17.37 -0.21
CA GLY A 44 -13.09 16.16 0.38
C GLY A 44 -12.89 14.90 -0.46
N ASP A 45 -12.15 15.01 -1.56
CA ASP A 45 -11.84 13.84 -2.39
C ASP A 45 -10.75 13.01 -1.72
N ARG A 46 -10.95 11.70 -1.68
CA ARG A 46 -9.96 10.77 -1.17
C ARG A 46 -9.11 10.23 -2.32
N LEU A 47 -7.82 10.43 -2.21
CA LEU A 47 -6.87 10.12 -3.26
C LEU A 47 -5.76 9.24 -2.70
N ALA A 48 -5.08 8.51 -3.57
CA ALA A 48 -3.92 7.71 -3.21
C ALA A 48 -2.72 8.19 -3.98
N GLN A 49 -1.63 8.45 -3.25
CA GLN A 49 -0.36 8.80 -3.86
C GLN A 49 0.59 7.62 -3.71
N TRP A 50 1.12 7.15 -4.82
CA TRP A 50 2.17 6.14 -4.81
C TRP A 50 3.43 6.71 -4.16
N LEU A 51 4.01 5.96 -3.23
CA LEU A 51 5.23 6.36 -2.53
C LEU A 51 6.44 5.59 -3.06
N CYS A 52 6.37 4.27 -3.03
CA CYS A 52 7.45 3.41 -3.50
C CYS A 52 6.94 1.98 -3.67
N ASP A 53 7.74 1.15 -4.32
CA ASP A 53 7.49 -0.27 -4.41
C ASP A 53 8.75 -1.08 -4.11
N HIS A 54 8.58 -2.35 -3.76
CA HIS A 54 9.67 -3.24 -3.44
C HIS A 54 9.19 -4.69 -3.56
N PRO A 55 10.04 -5.61 -3.99
CA PRO A 55 9.66 -7.03 -4.10
C PRO A 55 9.51 -7.73 -2.75
N ASP A 56 10.08 -7.20 -1.67
CA ASP A 56 10.04 -7.82 -0.36
C ASP A 56 8.96 -7.18 0.51
N HIS A 57 7.91 -7.97 0.82
CA HIS A 57 6.80 -7.54 1.66
C HIS A 57 7.26 -7.08 3.05
N ARG A 58 8.16 -7.84 3.65
CA ARG A 58 8.62 -7.54 5.01
C ARG A 58 9.35 -6.21 5.09
N TRP A 59 10.23 -5.97 4.13
CA TRP A 59 10.98 -4.71 4.05
C TRP A 59 10.02 -3.52 3.91
N LEU A 60 9.05 -3.66 3.01
CA LEU A 60 8.10 -2.60 2.74
C LEU A 60 7.14 -2.37 3.91
N THR A 61 6.76 -3.44 4.61
CA THR A 61 5.95 -3.33 5.84
C THR A 61 6.69 -2.54 6.92
N GLN A 62 7.99 -2.77 7.07
CA GLN A 62 8.79 -2.02 8.03
C GLN A 62 8.85 -0.53 7.67
N LEU A 63 9.05 -0.21 6.40
CA LEU A 63 9.03 1.17 5.95
C LEU A 63 7.66 1.81 6.16
N GLY A 64 6.60 1.09 5.81
CA GLY A 64 5.23 1.57 5.99
C GLY A 64 4.90 1.84 7.45
N THR A 65 5.35 0.96 8.34
CA THR A 65 5.16 1.13 9.79
C THR A 65 5.88 2.39 10.28
N LEU A 66 7.09 2.61 9.81
CA LEU A 66 7.86 3.78 10.18
C LEU A 66 7.16 5.07 9.73
N LEU A 67 6.67 5.09 8.50
CA LEU A 67 5.94 6.25 7.96
C LEU A 67 4.64 6.49 8.71
N ALA A 68 3.86 5.44 8.95
CA ALA A 68 2.60 5.54 9.66
C ALA A 68 2.79 6.07 11.07
N THR A 69 3.81 5.56 11.78
CA THR A 69 4.15 6.02 13.12
C THR A 69 4.58 7.49 13.11
N SER A 70 5.41 7.87 12.15
CA SER A 70 5.93 9.24 12.05
C SER A 70 4.83 10.26 11.78
N TYR A 71 3.82 9.88 11.02
CA TYR A 71 2.70 10.76 10.67
C TYR A 71 1.49 10.58 11.58
N HIS A 72 1.54 9.68 12.54
CA HIS A 72 0.43 9.38 13.46
C HIS A 72 -0.84 8.94 12.73
N ILE A 73 -0.68 8.10 11.72
CA ILE A 73 -1.77 7.53 10.95
C ILE A 73 -1.64 6.00 10.91
N PRO A 74 -2.73 5.27 10.63
CA PRO A 74 -2.66 3.81 10.59
C PRO A 74 -1.95 3.28 9.35
N LEU A 75 -1.42 2.07 9.46
CA LEU A 75 -0.97 1.27 8.33
C LEU A 75 -2.05 0.22 8.04
N HIS A 76 -2.55 0.21 6.82
CA HIS A 76 -3.49 -0.80 6.36
C HIS A 76 -2.79 -1.71 5.37
N ASP A 77 -2.69 -2.98 5.73
CA ASP A 77 -2.09 -4.00 4.87
C ASP A 77 -3.20 -4.75 4.14
N TYR A 78 -3.32 -4.48 2.85
CA TYR A 78 -4.31 -5.11 1.98
C TYR A 78 -3.74 -6.26 1.17
N THR A 79 -2.50 -6.66 1.46
CA THR A 79 -1.87 -7.76 0.72
C THR A 79 -2.51 -9.09 1.10
N PRO A 80 -2.47 -10.09 0.18
CA PRO A 80 -2.95 -11.43 0.52
C PRO A 80 -2.08 -12.01 1.64
N HIS A 81 -2.72 -12.52 2.69
CA HIS A 81 -2.02 -13.17 3.77
C HIS A 81 -2.05 -14.67 3.55
N THR A 82 -0.86 -15.28 3.55
CA THR A 82 -0.77 -16.73 3.60
C THR A 82 -1.10 -17.14 5.03
N LEU A 83 -2.17 -17.92 5.19
CA LEU A 83 -2.45 -18.48 6.50
C LEU A 83 -1.29 -19.39 6.86
N ALA A 84 -0.60 -19.04 7.94
CA ALA A 84 0.43 -19.90 8.48
C ALA A 84 -0.22 -21.22 8.87
N ALA A 85 0.28 -22.28 8.28
CA ALA A 85 -0.16 -23.60 8.63
C ALA A 85 0.21 -23.92 10.08
#